data_186dbe589322828db3b071ce5b493e70
#
_entry.id   186dbe589322828db3b071ce5b493e70
#
_cell.length_a   1.000
_cell.length_b   1.000
_cell.length_c   1.000
_cell.angle_alpha   90.00
_cell.angle_beta   90.00
_cell.angle_gamma   90.00
#
_symmetry.space_group_name_H-M   'P 1'
#
loop_
_entity.id
_entity.type
_entity.pdbx_description
1 polymer ?
#
loop_
_entity_poly.entity_id
_entity_poly.type
_entity_poly.pdbx_seq_one_letter_code
_entity_poly.pdbx_strand_id
1 'polypeptide(L)'
;MKKNIRPVLAIGTAIVLLSGLTAGCSSSDSDESSAATAGATAAGTAAPTDAASESDMAAANYGSDGGYTYATDVPDHRLLVLDMCDINTQLDMDSIDFDAISSIYREGGNAVKGDGSIRTIEGFTAAEGKNHNHDAYYGQIGAIDSFISEALAGAGMTQGESDDVRAQLIQKGIQNQALTAYVNHELVSALGKGSNGDFEGAVHNWDEGWAFYHGVDGTCGPYGTGDKRAENYATLESDGKTATANANILAAMVTGRDALLAENVEGATEAAGEVIRNLAVIYSQAVIRYATKMTSDLAEGDTEAARVHQAEGLAFWRVIEPIVGDVDKASTDAINTVLQLSNPPKSGTEEDVRKAVEPIWTSLDISAEEVGTLQ
;
A
#
# COMPACT_ATOMS: atom_id res chain seq x y z
N MET A 1 -8.18 3.03 43.12
CA MET A 1 -7.22 3.08 42.03
C MET A 1 -7.91 3.78 40.86
N LYS A 2 -7.57 5.05 40.59
CA LYS A 2 -8.14 5.83 39.51
C LYS A 2 -7.28 5.53 38.26
N LYS A 3 -7.84 4.88 37.22
CA LYS A 3 -7.22 4.75 35.90
C LYS A 3 -7.20 6.13 35.27
N ASN A 4 -6.02 6.70 35.08
CA ASN A 4 -5.81 7.86 34.24
C ASN A 4 -6.02 7.45 32.78
N ILE A 5 -7.15 7.82 32.22
CA ILE A 5 -7.38 7.82 30.77
C ILE A 5 -6.59 9.01 30.24
N ARG A 6 -5.49 8.73 29.53
CA ARG A 6 -4.77 9.74 28.77
C ARG A 6 -5.54 9.96 27.45
N PRO A 7 -5.70 11.20 26.98
CA PRO A 7 -6.44 11.45 25.76
C PRO A 7 -5.65 10.94 24.55
N VAL A 8 -6.28 10.08 23.76
CA VAL A 8 -5.87 9.68 22.41
C VAL A 8 -6.13 10.87 21.50
N LEU A 9 -5.22 11.85 21.46
CA LEU A 9 -5.40 13.10 20.71
C LEU A 9 -4.24 13.38 19.72
N ALA A 10 -3.45 12.38 19.35
CA ALA A 10 -2.32 12.59 18.44
C ALA A 10 -2.47 11.93 17.07
N ILE A 11 -3.37 10.96 16.92
CA ILE A 11 -3.51 10.21 15.64
C ILE A 11 -4.31 11.00 14.60
N GLY A 12 -5.22 11.90 15.04
CA GLY A 12 -5.98 12.76 14.11
C GLY A 12 -5.16 13.82 13.37
N THR A 13 -3.95 14.15 13.86
CA THR A 13 -3.19 15.28 13.31
C THR A 13 -2.34 14.88 12.09
N ALA A 14 -1.91 13.64 11.97
CA ALA A 14 -1.12 13.18 10.82
C ALA A 14 -1.97 13.01 9.54
N ILE A 15 -3.27 12.71 9.70
CA ILE A 15 -4.20 12.62 8.56
C ILE A 15 -4.81 14.00 8.23
N VAL A 16 -4.90 14.93 9.20
CA VAL A 16 -5.54 16.25 9.04
C VAL A 16 -4.58 17.31 8.45
N LEU A 17 -3.26 17.10 8.44
CA LEU A 17 -2.35 18.04 7.78
C LEU A 17 -2.44 18.07 6.24
N LEU A 18 -3.26 17.21 5.61
CA LEU A 18 -3.58 17.26 4.18
C LEU A 18 -4.76 18.16 3.81
N SER A 19 -5.43 18.83 4.76
CA SER A 19 -6.62 19.63 4.48
C SER A 19 -6.34 21.12 4.20
N GLY A 20 -5.15 21.51 3.83
CA GLY A 20 -4.71 22.89 3.65
C GLY A 20 -4.51 23.39 2.22
N LEU A 21 -5.10 22.78 1.19
CA LEU A 21 -5.10 23.33 -0.19
C LEU A 21 -6.44 23.05 -0.88
N THR A 22 -7.41 23.95 -0.66
CA THR A 22 -8.56 24.07 -1.53
C THR A 22 -8.16 24.74 -2.83
N ALA A 23 -7.72 23.99 -3.81
CA ALA A 23 -7.78 24.38 -5.21
C ALA A 23 -8.58 23.30 -5.94
N GLY A 24 -9.81 23.66 -6.33
CA GLY A 24 -10.69 22.75 -7.02
C GLY A 24 -10.11 22.35 -8.36
N CYS A 25 -10.01 21.05 -8.55
CA CYS A 25 -10.11 20.41 -9.84
C CYS A 25 -10.90 19.15 -9.60
N SER A 26 -12.18 19.20 -9.95
CA SER A 26 -13.01 18.01 -10.09
C SER A 26 -12.52 17.25 -11.31
N SER A 27 -11.69 16.25 -11.14
CA SER A 27 -11.58 15.16 -12.09
C SER A 27 -12.46 14.04 -11.56
N SER A 28 -13.65 13.96 -12.13
CA SER A 28 -14.59 12.88 -11.91
C SER A 28 -14.03 11.62 -12.56
N ASP A 29 -13.39 10.75 -11.80
CA ASP A 29 -13.33 9.33 -12.12
C ASP A 29 -14.67 8.73 -11.66
N SER A 30 -15.75 9.04 -12.40
CA SER A 30 -17.00 8.32 -12.32
C SER A 30 -16.89 7.14 -13.28
N ASP A 31 -16.55 5.96 -12.78
CA ASP A 31 -16.86 4.71 -13.45
C ASP A 31 -18.40 4.55 -13.39
N GLU A 32 -19.12 5.26 -14.26
CA GLU A 32 -20.56 5.05 -14.44
C GLU A 32 -20.78 3.66 -15.05
N SER A 33 -21.36 2.77 -14.25
CA SER A 33 -22.06 1.58 -14.73
C SER A 33 -23.24 2.01 -15.58
N SER A 34 -23.08 2.03 -16.90
CA SER A 34 -24.16 2.31 -17.85
C SER A 34 -25.11 1.13 -17.91
N ALA A 35 -26.21 1.18 -17.14
CA ALA A 35 -27.36 0.32 -17.34
C ALA A 35 -28.09 0.74 -18.62
N ALA A 36 -28.12 -0.12 -19.61
CA ALA A 36 -28.84 0.06 -20.87
C ALA A 36 -30.33 0.09 -20.62
N THR A 37 -30.97 1.24 -20.95
CA THR A 37 -32.40 1.43 -20.95
C THR A 37 -32.98 0.85 -22.23
N ALA A 38 -33.72 -0.22 -22.14
CA ALA A 38 -34.65 -0.66 -23.20
C ALA A 38 -36.08 -0.26 -22.77
N GLY A 39 -36.65 0.68 -23.48
CA GLY A 39 -38.03 1.10 -23.28
C GLY A 39 -39.02 0.10 -23.87
N ALA A 40 -40.13 -0.14 -23.16
CA ALA A 40 -41.42 -0.52 -23.76
C ALA A 40 -42.56 -0.15 -22.82
N THR A 41 -43.49 0.55 -23.38
CA THR A 41 -44.81 0.99 -22.91
C THR A 41 -45.77 -0.17 -22.61
N ALA A 42 -46.57 -0.12 -21.53
CA ALA A 42 -48.02 -0.08 -21.57
C ALA A 42 -48.64 -0.35 -20.18
N ALA A 43 -49.77 0.31 -19.96
CA ALA A 43 -50.55 0.47 -18.76
C ALA A 43 -51.25 -0.82 -18.25
N GLY A 44 -51.45 -0.87 -16.91
CA GLY A 44 -52.35 -1.83 -16.28
C GLY A 44 -52.44 -1.59 -14.77
N THR A 45 -53.55 -1.01 -14.35
CA THR A 45 -53.99 -0.68 -12.99
C THR A 45 -54.19 -1.93 -12.12
N ALA A 46 -53.68 -1.94 -10.92
CA ALA A 46 -54.32 -2.49 -9.70
C ALA A 46 -53.44 -2.25 -8.46
N ALA A 47 -54.02 -1.63 -7.45
CA ALA A 47 -53.50 -1.50 -6.09
C ALA A 47 -54.11 -2.62 -5.20
N PRO A 48 -53.82 -2.64 -3.91
CA PRO A 48 -52.55 -2.84 -3.21
C PRO A 48 -52.62 -4.09 -2.31
N THR A 49 -51.50 -4.67 -1.94
CA THR A 49 -51.41 -5.41 -0.66
C THR A 49 -49.96 -5.76 -0.31
N ASP A 50 -49.70 -5.56 0.96
CA ASP A 50 -48.65 -6.15 1.77
C ASP A 50 -47.25 -5.54 1.70
N ALA A 51 -46.98 -4.80 2.77
CA ALA A 51 -45.65 -4.50 3.24
C ALA A 51 -44.83 -5.79 3.36
N ALA A 52 -43.93 -6.00 2.39
CA ALA A 52 -42.85 -6.94 2.55
C ALA A 52 -41.86 -6.32 3.56
N SER A 53 -41.59 -7.07 4.62
CA SER A 53 -40.64 -6.72 5.66
C SER A 53 -39.25 -6.48 5.08
N GLU A 54 -38.56 -5.45 5.58
CA GLU A 54 -37.17 -5.05 5.28
C GLU A 54 -36.10 -6.07 5.71
N SER A 55 -36.29 -7.36 5.54
CA SER A 55 -35.36 -8.37 6.05
C SER A 55 -34.80 -9.36 5.02
N ASP A 56 -34.98 -9.14 3.72
CA ASP A 56 -34.45 -10.06 2.69
C ASP A 56 -33.77 -9.36 1.50
N MET A 57 -32.97 -8.32 1.76
CA MET A 57 -31.86 -8.03 0.85
C MET A 57 -30.73 -8.98 1.20
N ALA A 58 -30.68 -10.13 0.55
CA ALA A 58 -29.49 -10.95 0.57
C ALA A 58 -28.32 -10.05 0.15
N ALA A 59 -27.37 -9.80 1.07
CA ALA A 59 -26.21 -8.97 0.80
C ALA A 59 -25.56 -9.51 -0.49
N ALA A 60 -25.39 -8.64 -1.48
CA ALA A 60 -24.72 -9.01 -2.72
C ALA A 60 -23.33 -9.56 -2.34
N ASN A 61 -22.98 -10.75 -2.84
CA ASN A 61 -21.70 -11.35 -2.54
C ASN A 61 -20.67 -10.90 -3.57
N TYR A 62 -19.91 -9.86 -3.23
CA TYR A 62 -18.84 -9.33 -4.08
C TYR A 62 -17.51 -10.07 -3.90
N GLY A 63 -17.52 -11.21 -3.18
CA GLY A 63 -16.34 -12.04 -2.94
C GLY A 63 -15.59 -11.71 -1.67
N SER A 64 -14.53 -12.48 -1.43
CA SER A 64 -13.64 -12.27 -0.28
C SER A 64 -12.22 -12.70 -0.62
N ASP A 65 -11.23 -11.98 -0.08
CA ASP A 65 -9.81 -12.30 -0.21
C ASP A 65 -9.13 -12.17 1.16
N GLY A 66 -8.31 -13.15 1.53
CA GLY A 66 -7.53 -13.12 2.77
C GLY A 66 -8.34 -12.91 4.05
N GLY A 67 -9.63 -13.29 4.06
CA GLY A 67 -10.52 -13.11 5.22
C GLY A 67 -11.33 -11.81 5.21
N TYR A 68 -11.06 -10.88 4.28
CA TYR A 68 -11.88 -9.67 4.07
C TYR A 68 -13.02 -9.97 3.10
N THR A 69 -14.25 -9.61 3.46
CA THR A 69 -15.43 -9.71 2.58
C THR A 69 -15.76 -8.33 2.04
N TYR A 70 -15.82 -8.19 0.73
CA TYR A 70 -16.12 -6.93 0.06
C TYR A 70 -17.59 -6.55 0.22
N ALA A 71 -17.85 -5.28 0.46
CA ALA A 71 -19.20 -4.71 0.52
C ALA A 71 -19.66 -4.12 -0.83
N THR A 72 -18.71 -3.91 -1.76
CA THR A 72 -18.93 -3.36 -3.09
C THR A 72 -18.20 -4.17 -4.16
N ASP A 73 -18.53 -3.94 -5.44
CA ASP A 73 -17.95 -4.65 -6.57
C ASP A 73 -16.65 -3.96 -7.03
N VAL A 74 -15.50 -4.61 -6.78
CA VAL A 74 -14.16 -4.09 -7.11
C VAL A 74 -13.28 -5.14 -7.83
N PRO A 75 -13.81 -5.84 -8.86
CA PRO A 75 -13.15 -7.01 -9.43
C PRO A 75 -11.83 -6.68 -10.11
N ASP A 76 -11.73 -5.60 -10.86
CA ASP A 76 -10.51 -5.19 -11.57
C ASP A 76 -9.43 -4.70 -10.60
N HIS A 77 -9.81 -4.06 -9.49
CA HIS A 77 -8.86 -3.70 -8.41
C HIS A 77 -8.26 -4.95 -7.76
N ARG A 78 -9.07 -5.96 -7.46
CA ARG A 78 -8.63 -7.24 -6.90
C ARG A 78 -7.67 -8.01 -7.81
N LEU A 79 -7.87 -7.89 -9.14
CA LEU A 79 -7.07 -8.58 -10.15
C LEU A 79 -5.74 -7.88 -10.46
N LEU A 80 -5.56 -6.60 -10.09
CA LEU A 80 -4.33 -5.86 -10.39
C LEU A 80 -3.08 -6.50 -9.78
N VAL A 81 -3.21 -7.17 -8.63
CA VAL A 81 -2.11 -7.88 -7.98
C VAL A 81 -1.53 -9.00 -8.87
N LEU A 82 -2.32 -9.56 -9.80
CA LEU A 82 -1.84 -10.59 -10.73
C LEU A 82 -0.83 -10.04 -11.74
N ASP A 83 -0.93 -8.75 -12.12
CA ASP A 83 0.12 -8.12 -12.94
C ASP A 83 1.46 -8.09 -12.18
N MET A 84 1.44 -7.94 -10.84
CA MET A 84 2.65 -8.07 -10.01
C MET A 84 3.13 -9.54 -9.93
N CYS A 85 2.23 -10.53 -9.90
CA CYS A 85 2.62 -11.95 -9.99
C CYS A 85 3.31 -12.25 -11.32
N ASP A 86 2.79 -11.71 -12.42
CA ASP A 86 3.38 -11.86 -13.75
C ASP A 86 4.76 -11.19 -13.84
N ILE A 87 4.90 -9.99 -13.25
CA ILE A 87 6.20 -9.31 -13.12
C ILE A 87 7.19 -10.17 -12.30
N ASN A 88 6.77 -10.73 -11.17
CA ASN A 88 7.62 -11.63 -10.38
C ASN A 88 8.09 -12.83 -11.20
N THR A 89 7.20 -13.41 -12.02
CA THR A 89 7.54 -14.53 -12.89
C THR A 89 8.63 -14.14 -13.91
N GLN A 90 8.58 -12.92 -14.46
CA GLN A 90 9.62 -12.44 -15.38
C GLN A 90 10.94 -12.15 -14.65
N LEU A 91 10.88 -11.62 -13.42
CA LEU A 91 12.07 -11.34 -12.62
C LEU A 91 12.79 -12.60 -12.13
N ASP A 92 12.07 -13.73 -12.01
CA ASP A 92 12.62 -15.02 -11.59
C ASP A 92 13.26 -15.84 -12.75
N MET A 93 13.26 -15.32 -13.98
CA MET A 93 13.88 -15.98 -15.14
C MET A 93 15.40 -15.87 -15.10
N ASP A 94 16.13 -16.88 -15.61
CA ASP A 94 17.59 -16.87 -15.70
C ASP A 94 18.15 -15.65 -16.47
N SER A 95 17.37 -15.09 -17.37
CA SER A 95 17.65 -13.83 -18.08
C SER A 95 16.42 -12.95 -17.99
N ILE A 96 16.55 -11.83 -17.30
CA ILE A 96 15.46 -10.90 -17.04
C ILE A 96 15.14 -10.12 -18.32
N ASP A 97 13.88 -10.19 -18.76
CA ASP A 97 13.35 -9.40 -19.87
C ASP A 97 12.67 -8.12 -19.32
N PHE A 98 13.45 -7.04 -19.21
CA PHE A 98 12.95 -5.75 -18.71
C PHE A 98 11.91 -5.10 -19.65
N ASP A 99 11.93 -5.42 -20.95
CA ASP A 99 10.91 -4.92 -21.89
C ASP A 99 9.57 -5.61 -21.66
N ALA A 100 9.57 -6.93 -21.41
CA ALA A 100 8.37 -7.67 -21.03
C ALA A 100 7.80 -7.16 -19.69
N ILE A 101 8.63 -6.93 -18.67
CA ILE A 101 8.23 -6.35 -17.40
C ILE A 101 7.65 -4.95 -17.58
N SER A 102 8.29 -4.12 -18.41
CA SER A 102 7.81 -2.77 -18.72
C SER A 102 6.44 -2.79 -19.38
N SER A 103 6.19 -3.76 -20.29
CA SER A 103 4.88 -3.92 -20.94
C SER A 103 3.81 -4.30 -19.90
N ILE A 104 4.08 -5.24 -19.00
CA ILE A 104 3.12 -5.60 -17.93
C ILE A 104 2.84 -4.38 -17.03
N TYR A 105 3.87 -3.64 -16.63
CA TYR A 105 3.73 -2.46 -15.77
C TYR A 105 2.86 -1.36 -16.41
N ARG A 106 3.03 -1.11 -17.75
CA ARG A 106 2.40 -0.01 -18.49
C ARG A 106 1.08 -0.36 -19.13
N GLU A 107 0.96 -1.58 -19.61
CA GLU A 107 -0.19 -2.02 -20.40
C GLU A 107 -1.14 -2.90 -19.57
N GLY A 108 -0.62 -3.51 -18.48
CA GLY A 108 -1.35 -4.45 -17.64
C GLY A 108 -1.78 -5.70 -18.42
N GLY A 109 -2.70 -6.45 -17.86
CA GLY A 109 -3.25 -7.65 -18.50
C GLY A 109 -4.42 -8.25 -17.74
N ASN A 110 -4.37 -8.22 -16.43
CA ASN A 110 -5.31 -8.95 -15.58
C ASN A 110 -6.51 -8.09 -15.10
N ALA A 111 -6.30 -6.79 -14.90
CA ALA A 111 -7.26 -5.87 -14.31
C ALA A 111 -8.16 -5.21 -15.37
N VAL A 112 -9.03 -6.02 -16.02
CA VAL A 112 -9.94 -5.55 -17.08
C VAL A 112 -11.17 -4.92 -16.46
N LYS A 113 -11.41 -3.64 -16.76
CA LYS A 113 -12.58 -2.87 -16.31
C LYS A 113 -13.85 -3.25 -17.06
N GLY A 114 -14.99 -2.84 -16.53
CA GLY A 114 -16.31 -3.10 -17.13
C GLY A 114 -16.50 -2.54 -18.55
N ASP A 115 -15.78 -1.48 -18.92
CA ASP A 115 -15.78 -0.91 -20.28
C ASP A 115 -14.78 -1.58 -21.24
N GLY A 116 -14.02 -2.58 -20.77
CA GLY A 116 -13.02 -3.28 -21.53
C GLY A 116 -11.62 -2.63 -21.54
N SER A 117 -11.44 -1.46 -20.92
CA SER A 117 -10.12 -0.89 -20.68
C SER A 117 -9.37 -1.68 -19.60
N ILE A 118 -8.06 -1.52 -19.54
CA ILE A 118 -7.23 -2.21 -18.56
C ILE A 118 -6.75 -1.20 -17.51
N ARG A 119 -6.90 -1.53 -16.23
CA ARG A 119 -6.25 -0.80 -15.13
C ARG A 119 -4.79 -1.21 -15.11
N THR A 120 -3.89 -0.24 -15.03
CA THR A 120 -2.44 -0.48 -15.03
C THR A 120 -1.79 0.08 -13.77
N ILE A 121 -0.64 -0.48 -13.39
CA ILE A 121 0.11 0.03 -12.25
C ILE A 121 0.69 1.41 -12.58
N GLU A 122 1.23 1.61 -13.79
CA GLU A 122 1.72 2.91 -14.26
C GLU A 122 0.61 3.98 -14.24
N GLY A 123 -0.62 3.63 -14.68
CA GLY A 123 -1.75 4.54 -14.70
C GLY A 123 -2.08 5.16 -13.34
N PHE A 124 -1.69 4.48 -12.24
CA PHE A 124 -1.75 5.05 -10.90
C PHE A 124 -0.48 5.82 -10.53
N THR A 125 0.70 5.19 -10.71
CA THR A 125 1.98 5.72 -10.19
C THR A 125 2.44 6.98 -10.91
N ALA A 126 2.05 7.17 -12.17
CA ALA A 126 2.33 8.36 -12.98
C ALA A 126 1.28 9.46 -12.86
N ALA A 127 0.05 9.13 -12.38
CA ALA A 127 -1.07 10.07 -12.40
C ALA A 127 -0.91 11.18 -11.36
N GLU A 128 -1.14 12.42 -11.82
CA GLU A 128 -1.21 13.57 -10.92
C GLU A 128 -2.38 13.41 -9.92
N GLY A 129 -2.10 13.71 -8.65
CA GLY A 129 -3.10 13.71 -7.59
C GLY A 129 -3.39 12.34 -6.95
N LYS A 130 -2.78 11.27 -7.44
CA LYS A 130 -2.95 9.93 -6.86
C LYS A 130 -1.93 9.60 -5.76
N ASN A 131 -0.75 10.21 -5.80
CA ASN A 131 0.39 9.90 -4.91
C ASN A 131 0.83 11.12 -4.10
N HIS A 132 -0.11 11.86 -3.51
CA HIS A 132 0.13 13.17 -2.88
C HIS A 132 1.34 13.20 -1.94
N ASN A 133 1.49 12.22 -1.05
CA ASN A 133 2.57 12.20 -0.07
C ASN A 133 3.93 12.04 -0.75
N HIS A 134 4.04 11.12 -1.71
CA HIS A 134 5.28 10.88 -2.44
C HIS A 134 5.61 12.06 -3.36
N ASP A 135 4.64 12.55 -4.13
CA ASP A 135 4.84 13.66 -5.06
C ASP A 135 5.23 14.94 -4.32
N ALA A 136 4.58 15.25 -3.21
CA ALA A 136 4.92 16.41 -2.38
C ALA A 136 6.29 16.27 -1.71
N TYR A 137 6.60 15.09 -1.19
CA TYR A 137 7.87 14.82 -0.51
C TYR A 137 9.05 14.92 -1.46
N TYR A 138 8.97 14.30 -2.65
CA TYR A 138 10.03 14.35 -3.66
C TYR A 138 9.98 15.58 -4.55
N GLY A 139 8.93 16.41 -4.45
CA GLY A 139 8.75 17.63 -5.25
C GLY A 139 8.56 17.32 -6.74
N GLN A 140 8.01 16.16 -7.08
CA GLN A 140 7.85 15.68 -8.45
C GLN A 140 6.55 14.89 -8.60
N ILE A 141 5.71 15.26 -9.58
CA ILE A 141 4.54 14.46 -9.97
C ILE A 141 5.02 13.15 -10.59
N GLY A 142 4.39 12.04 -10.22
CA GLY A 142 4.78 10.71 -10.67
C GLY A 142 6.12 10.24 -10.07
N ALA A 143 6.46 10.65 -8.85
CA ALA A 143 7.72 10.29 -8.20
C ALA A 143 7.91 8.77 -8.04
N ILE A 144 6.81 8.01 -7.90
CA ILE A 144 6.85 6.54 -7.83
C ILE A 144 7.11 5.97 -9.21
N ASP A 145 6.42 6.44 -10.25
CA ASP A 145 6.66 6.01 -11.62
C ASP A 145 8.09 6.31 -12.07
N SER A 146 8.59 7.50 -11.79
CA SER A 146 9.98 7.88 -12.12
C SER A 146 10.99 6.90 -11.55
N PHE A 147 10.82 6.50 -10.28
CA PHE A 147 11.67 5.51 -9.62
C PHE A 147 11.65 4.14 -10.32
N ILE A 148 10.46 3.64 -10.63
CA ILE A 148 10.27 2.33 -11.28
C ILE A 148 10.76 2.39 -12.73
N SER A 149 10.41 3.44 -13.48
CA SER A 149 10.77 3.61 -14.89
C SER A 149 12.28 3.77 -15.08
N GLU A 150 13.00 4.45 -14.18
CA GLU A 150 14.47 4.50 -14.20
C GLU A 150 15.09 3.11 -14.02
N ALA A 151 14.56 2.30 -13.10
CA ALA A 151 15.03 0.93 -12.88
C ALA A 151 14.75 0.02 -14.08
N LEU A 152 13.56 0.14 -14.71
CA LEU A 152 13.20 -0.59 -15.94
C LEU A 152 14.14 -0.23 -17.10
N ALA A 153 14.46 1.04 -17.25
CA ALA A 153 15.30 1.54 -18.33
C ALA A 153 16.82 1.35 -18.07
N GLY A 154 17.25 1.01 -16.87
CA GLY A 154 18.67 1.02 -16.49
C GLY A 154 19.28 2.42 -16.58
N ALA A 155 18.51 3.45 -16.24
CA ALA A 155 18.87 4.86 -16.36
C ALA A 155 18.85 5.57 -14.99
N GLY A 156 19.15 6.85 -14.95
CA GLY A 156 19.08 7.65 -13.73
C GLY A 156 19.92 7.03 -12.61
N MET A 157 19.27 6.75 -11.46
CA MET A 157 19.95 6.16 -10.29
C MET A 157 20.47 4.73 -10.53
N THR A 158 19.97 4.04 -11.56
CA THR A 158 20.36 2.65 -11.87
C THR A 158 21.34 2.56 -13.04
N GLN A 159 21.83 3.71 -13.53
CA GLN A 159 22.78 3.70 -14.64
C GLN A 159 24.10 3.01 -14.27
N GLY A 160 24.37 1.87 -14.89
CA GLY A 160 25.57 1.06 -14.63
C GLY A 160 25.45 0.05 -13.49
N GLU A 161 24.29 -0.05 -12.87
CA GLU A 161 23.96 -1.10 -11.90
C GLU A 161 23.72 -2.44 -12.59
N SER A 162 23.90 -3.53 -11.84
CA SER A 162 23.59 -4.89 -12.32
C SER A 162 22.09 -5.10 -12.52
N ASP A 163 21.73 -6.12 -13.29
CA ASP A 163 20.36 -6.52 -13.51
C ASP A 163 19.69 -6.95 -12.19
N ASP A 164 20.43 -7.58 -11.28
CA ASP A 164 19.94 -7.96 -9.96
C ASP A 164 19.57 -6.75 -9.11
N VAL A 165 20.37 -5.69 -9.11
CA VAL A 165 20.05 -4.42 -8.43
C VAL A 165 18.79 -3.80 -9.01
N ARG A 166 18.68 -3.73 -10.33
CA ARG A 166 17.50 -3.20 -11.03
C ARG A 166 16.25 -4.02 -10.71
N ALA A 167 16.37 -5.35 -10.74
CA ALA A 167 15.28 -6.28 -10.41
C ALA A 167 14.69 -6.02 -9.02
N GLN A 168 15.54 -5.80 -8.01
CA GLN A 168 15.07 -5.52 -6.65
C GLN A 168 14.32 -4.20 -6.56
N LEU A 169 14.81 -3.13 -7.22
CA LEU A 169 14.12 -1.85 -7.24
C LEU A 169 12.75 -1.95 -7.92
N ILE A 170 12.67 -2.66 -9.03
CA ILE A 170 11.42 -2.89 -9.75
C ILE A 170 10.45 -3.71 -8.87
N GLN A 171 10.89 -4.86 -8.38
CA GLN A 171 10.04 -5.75 -7.59
C GLN A 171 9.50 -5.07 -6.33
N LYS A 172 10.39 -4.51 -5.52
CA LYS A 172 9.99 -3.91 -4.24
C LYS A 172 9.30 -2.56 -4.46
N GLY A 173 9.70 -1.81 -5.49
CA GLY A 173 9.05 -0.56 -5.89
C GLY A 173 7.60 -0.78 -6.31
N ILE A 174 7.32 -1.78 -7.14
CA ILE A 174 5.95 -2.08 -7.56
C ILE A 174 5.16 -2.75 -6.43
N GLN A 175 5.61 -3.91 -5.94
CA GLN A 175 4.88 -4.71 -4.96
C GLN A 175 4.62 -3.96 -3.65
N ASN A 176 5.52 -3.08 -3.25
CA ASN A 176 5.41 -2.41 -1.96
C ASN A 176 5.14 -0.92 -2.09
N GLN A 177 6.00 -0.14 -2.76
CA GLN A 177 5.81 1.31 -2.79
C GLN A 177 4.54 1.68 -3.57
N ALA A 178 4.37 1.19 -4.81
CA ALA A 178 3.22 1.53 -5.64
C ALA A 178 1.91 1.02 -5.03
N LEU A 179 1.82 -0.28 -4.67
CA LEU A 179 0.58 -0.85 -4.15
C LEU A 179 0.22 -0.29 -2.76
N THR A 180 1.21 -0.03 -1.87
CA THR A 180 0.92 0.61 -0.57
C THR A 180 0.49 2.07 -0.75
N ALA A 181 1.06 2.80 -1.72
CA ALA A 181 0.60 4.15 -2.05
C ALA A 181 -0.84 4.13 -2.57
N TYR A 182 -1.23 3.11 -3.34
CA TYR A 182 -2.62 2.89 -3.76
C TYR A 182 -3.54 2.65 -2.55
N VAL A 183 -3.16 1.76 -1.62
CA VAL A 183 -3.91 1.56 -0.36
C VAL A 183 -4.15 2.90 0.34
N ASN A 184 -3.11 3.69 0.53
CA ASN A 184 -3.20 4.98 1.21
C ASN A 184 -4.11 5.97 0.46
N HIS A 185 -4.02 6.01 -0.87
CA HIS A 185 -4.88 6.85 -1.70
C HIS A 185 -6.35 6.50 -1.49
N GLU A 186 -6.70 5.21 -1.52
CA GLU A 186 -8.06 4.75 -1.39
C GLU A 186 -8.64 4.99 0.02
N LEU A 187 -7.84 4.78 1.08
CA LEU A 187 -8.26 5.13 2.44
C LEU A 187 -8.53 6.63 2.59
N VAL A 188 -7.65 7.49 2.08
CA VAL A 188 -7.84 8.96 2.11
C VAL A 188 -9.07 9.36 1.31
N SER A 189 -9.28 8.78 0.12
CA SER A 189 -10.44 9.02 -0.73
C SER A 189 -11.74 8.59 -0.04
N ALA A 190 -11.75 7.41 0.61
CA ALA A 190 -12.87 6.91 1.38
C ALA A 190 -13.26 7.87 2.52
N LEU A 191 -12.30 8.32 3.32
CA LEU A 191 -12.53 9.27 4.41
C LEU A 191 -13.02 10.63 3.88
N GLY A 192 -12.48 11.09 2.76
CA GLY A 192 -12.91 12.33 2.10
C GLY A 192 -14.36 12.26 1.61
N LYS A 193 -14.74 11.17 0.93
CA LYS A 193 -16.12 10.93 0.47
C LYS A 193 -17.08 10.79 1.65
N GLY A 194 -16.74 9.99 2.68
CA GLY A 194 -17.54 9.84 3.87
C GLY A 194 -17.77 11.18 4.60
N SER A 195 -16.75 12.01 4.72
CA SER A 195 -16.83 13.36 5.31
C SER A 195 -17.77 14.30 4.54
N ASN A 196 -17.95 14.04 3.25
CA ASN A 196 -18.89 14.79 2.39
C ASN A 196 -20.28 14.13 2.29
N GLY A 197 -20.52 13.02 3.03
CA GLY A 197 -21.80 12.31 3.06
C GLY A 197 -21.99 11.30 1.92
N ASP A 198 -20.97 11.06 1.10
CA ASP A 198 -20.98 10.02 0.06
C ASP A 198 -20.46 8.70 0.65
N PHE A 199 -21.30 8.01 1.42
CA PHE A 199 -20.91 6.78 2.10
C PHE A 199 -20.85 5.58 1.16
N GLU A 200 -21.62 5.54 0.09
CA GLU A 200 -21.54 4.50 -0.94
C GLU A 200 -20.17 4.54 -1.63
N GLY A 201 -19.76 5.72 -2.11
CA GLY A 201 -18.44 5.92 -2.68
C GLY A 201 -17.31 5.76 -1.67
N ALA A 202 -17.54 6.07 -0.38
CA ALA A 202 -16.55 5.85 0.68
C ALA A 202 -16.28 4.37 0.92
N VAL A 203 -17.33 3.54 1.02
CA VAL A 203 -17.19 2.08 1.18
C VAL A 203 -16.52 1.47 -0.03
N HIS A 204 -16.83 1.94 -1.24
CA HIS A 204 -16.20 1.48 -2.47
C HIS A 204 -14.68 1.70 -2.46
N ASN A 205 -14.22 2.93 -2.21
CA ASN A 205 -12.78 3.19 -2.10
C ASN A 205 -12.13 2.41 -0.95
N TRP A 206 -12.83 2.20 0.17
CA TRP A 206 -12.29 1.40 1.27
C TRP A 206 -12.04 -0.06 0.85
N ASP A 207 -12.97 -0.66 0.12
CA ASP A 207 -12.83 -2.00 -0.46
C ASP A 207 -11.67 -2.06 -1.47
N GLU A 208 -11.49 -1.04 -2.31
CA GLU A 208 -10.34 -0.92 -3.22
C GLU A 208 -9.00 -0.92 -2.46
N GLY A 209 -8.96 -0.28 -1.27
CA GLY A 209 -7.77 -0.31 -0.41
C GLY A 209 -7.35 -1.73 -0.05
N TRP A 210 -8.27 -2.61 0.34
CA TRP A 210 -7.94 -4.03 0.58
C TRP A 210 -7.58 -4.77 -0.69
N ALA A 211 -8.25 -4.46 -1.80
CA ALA A 211 -7.96 -5.06 -3.10
C ALA A 211 -6.50 -4.82 -3.52
N PHE A 212 -5.91 -3.66 -3.22
CA PHE A 212 -4.50 -3.38 -3.50
C PHE A 212 -3.53 -3.92 -2.45
N TYR A 213 -3.99 -4.11 -1.20
CA TYR A 213 -3.16 -4.68 -0.15
C TYR A 213 -2.97 -6.19 -0.30
N HIS A 214 -4.05 -6.91 -0.58
CA HIS A 214 -4.09 -8.38 -0.68
C HIS A 214 -4.48 -8.85 -2.08
N GLY A 215 -5.58 -8.32 -2.64
CA GLY A 215 -6.15 -8.76 -3.91
C GLY A 215 -6.50 -10.25 -3.92
N VAL A 216 -6.57 -10.84 -5.11
CA VAL A 216 -6.87 -12.28 -5.25
C VAL A 216 -5.69 -13.19 -4.91
N ASP A 217 -4.46 -12.65 -4.87
CA ASP A 217 -3.24 -13.36 -4.46
C ASP A 217 -2.36 -12.46 -3.58
N GLY A 218 -2.53 -12.54 -2.27
CA GLY A 218 -1.79 -11.74 -1.30
C GLY A 218 -0.27 -11.97 -1.33
N THR A 219 0.23 -13.07 -1.92
CA THR A 219 1.67 -13.34 -2.00
C THR A 219 2.41 -12.36 -2.92
N CYS A 220 1.71 -11.81 -3.91
CA CYS A 220 2.24 -10.81 -4.84
C CYS A 220 1.96 -9.36 -4.41
N GLY A 221 1.16 -9.17 -3.35
CA GLY A 221 0.86 -7.85 -2.77
C GLY A 221 1.76 -7.49 -1.58
N PRO A 222 1.53 -6.32 -0.98
CA PRO A 222 2.19 -5.91 0.26
C PRO A 222 1.96 -6.89 1.42
N TYR A 223 0.81 -7.57 1.45
CA TYR A 223 0.46 -8.61 2.42
C TYR A 223 1.54 -9.70 2.50
N GLY A 224 1.97 -10.26 1.36
CA GLY A 224 3.02 -11.28 1.31
C GLY A 224 4.38 -10.78 1.82
N THR A 225 4.67 -9.48 1.67
CA THR A 225 5.85 -8.87 2.30
C THR A 225 5.70 -8.86 3.82
N GLY A 226 4.53 -8.51 4.35
CA GLY A 226 4.25 -8.55 5.79
C GLY A 226 4.55 -9.91 6.40
N ASP A 227 4.04 -10.99 5.81
CA ASP A 227 4.27 -12.36 6.30
C ASP A 227 5.76 -12.74 6.29
N LYS A 228 6.48 -12.43 5.20
CA LYS A 228 7.93 -12.68 5.11
C LYS A 228 8.73 -11.87 6.14
N ARG A 229 8.32 -10.64 6.45
CA ARG A 229 9.00 -9.84 7.48
C ARG A 229 8.72 -10.38 8.88
N ALA A 230 7.48 -10.73 9.17
CA ALA A 230 7.10 -11.31 10.46
C ALA A 230 7.83 -12.64 10.74
N GLU A 231 8.03 -13.49 9.75
CA GLU A 231 8.86 -14.69 9.88
C GLU A 231 10.29 -14.35 10.30
N ASN A 232 10.91 -13.34 9.67
CA ASN A 232 12.26 -12.91 9.99
C ASN A 232 12.38 -12.27 11.39
N TYR A 233 11.30 -11.73 11.95
CA TYR A 233 11.29 -10.98 13.20
C TYR A 233 10.60 -11.71 14.35
N ALA A 234 10.15 -12.96 14.13
CA ALA A 234 9.40 -13.76 15.09
C ALA A 234 8.10 -13.07 15.58
N THR A 235 7.41 -12.39 14.64
CA THR A 235 6.13 -11.69 14.90
C THR A 235 4.96 -12.31 14.12
N LEU A 236 5.03 -13.63 13.86
CA LEU A 236 3.94 -14.41 13.29
C LEU A 236 2.87 -14.71 14.35
N GLU A 237 1.63 -14.80 13.90
CA GLU A 237 0.51 -15.34 14.69
C GLU A 237 0.74 -16.81 15.04
N SER A 238 -0.12 -17.35 15.90
CA SER A 238 -0.02 -18.75 16.37
C SER A 238 -0.17 -19.80 15.27
N ASP A 239 -0.64 -19.42 14.07
CA ASP A 239 -0.72 -20.28 12.90
C ASP A 239 0.66 -20.50 12.23
N GLY A 240 1.68 -19.73 12.65
CA GLY A 240 3.03 -19.77 12.13
C GLY A 240 3.19 -19.30 10.68
N LYS A 241 2.24 -18.52 10.17
CA LYS A 241 2.21 -18.06 8.77
C LYS A 241 1.83 -16.60 8.63
N THR A 242 0.78 -16.17 9.33
CA THR A 242 0.23 -14.82 9.22
C THR A 242 1.02 -13.87 10.11
N ALA A 243 1.44 -12.74 9.55
CA ALA A 243 2.04 -11.66 10.33
C ALA A 243 1.01 -11.09 11.31
N THR A 244 1.39 -10.83 12.55
CA THR A 244 0.53 -10.09 13.49
C THR A 244 0.12 -8.73 12.92
N ALA A 245 1.02 -8.04 12.22
CA ALA A 245 0.70 -6.79 11.52
C ALA A 245 -0.38 -6.99 10.43
N ASN A 246 -0.32 -8.08 9.63
CA ASN A 246 -1.34 -8.40 8.63
C ASN A 246 -2.71 -8.71 9.26
N ALA A 247 -2.72 -9.45 10.37
CA ALA A 247 -3.95 -9.73 11.11
C ALA A 247 -4.59 -8.45 11.65
N ASN A 248 -3.78 -7.52 12.16
CA ASN A 248 -4.23 -6.21 12.63
C ASN A 248 -4.75 -5.35 11.47
N ILE A 249 -4.06 -5.33 10.32
CA ILE A 249 -4.54 -4.61 9.12
C ILE A 249 -5.88 -5.17 8.67
N LEU A 250 -6.04 -6.50 8.59
CA LEU A 250 -7.32 -7.11 8.24
C LEU A 250 -8.43 -6.68 9.20
N ALA A 251 -8.18 -6.73 10.51
CA ALA A 251 -9.15 -6.32 11.52
C ALA A 251 -9.52 -4.84 11.40
N ALA A 252 -8.53 -3.97 11.12
CA ALA A 252 -8.75 -2.54 10.89
C ALA A 252 -9.56 -2.29 9.61
N MET A 253 -9.24 -3.00 8.52
CA MET A 253 -9.98 -2.89 7.26
C MET A 253 -11.44 -3.31 7.42
N VAL A 254 -11.72 -4.40 8.14
CA VAL A 254 -13.11 -4.80 8.46
C VAL A 254 -13.80 -3.75 9.32
N THR A 255 -13.13 -3.25 10.36
CA THR A 255 -13.70 -2.24 11.26
C THR A 255 -14.02 -0.94 10.51
N GLY A 256 -13.13 -0.45 9.66
CA GLY A 256 -13.34 0.80 8.92
C GLY A 256 -14.43 0.70 7.86
N ARG A 257 -14.51 -0.43 7.13
CA ARG A 257 -15.64 -0.71 6.24
C ARG A 257 -16.98 -0.67 7.00
N ASP A 258 -17.06 -1.38 8.12
CA ASP A 258 -18.29 -1.46 8.90
C ASP A 258 -18.65 -0.10 9.53
N ALA A 259 -17.65 0.70 9.88
CA ALA A 259 -17.85 2.08 10.33
C ALA A 259 -18.43 2.96 9.21
N LEU A 260 -17.89 2.87 7.96
CA LEU A 260 -18.44 3.63 6.82
C LEU A 260 -19.83 3.17 6.43
N LEU A 261 -20.14 1.88 6.49
CA LEU A 261 -21.50 1.35 6.32
C LEU A 261 -22.48 1.88 7.37
N ALA A 262 -21.99 2.20 8.58
CA ALA A 262 -22.75 2.82 9.67
C ALA A 262 -22.68 4.36 9.65
N GLU A 263 -22.17 4.98 8.56
CA GLU A 263 -22.01 6.43 8.42
C GLU A 263 -21.11 7.08 9.50
N ASN A 264 -20.17 6.31 10.04
CA ASN A 264 -19.25 6.72 11.11
C ASN A 264 -17.82 6.97 10.58
N VAL A 265 -17.58 8.19 10.10
CA VAL A 265 -16.27 8.61 9.55
C VAL A 265 -15.17 8.63 10.61
N GLU A 266 -15.51 8.94 11.89
CA GLU A 266 -14.54 8.95 12.99
C GLU A 266 -13.97 7.54 13.22
N GLY A 267 -14.84 6.51 13.31
CA GLY A 267 -14.41 5.13 13.46
C GLY A 267 -13.61 4.61 12.24
N ALA A 268 -13.95 5.04 11.03
CA ALA A 268 -13.16 4.74 9.84
C ALA A 268 -11.78 5.41 9.85
N THR A 269 -11.69 6.65 10.38
CA THR A 269 -10.42 7.37 10.53
C THR A 269 -9.50 6.68 11.53
N GLU A 270 -10.03 6.21 12.65
CA GLU A 270 -9.27 5.42 13.64
C GLU A 270 -8.76 4.11 13.00
N ALA A 271 -9.61 3.43 12.24
CA ALA A 271 -9.24 2.20 11.54
C ALA A 271 -8.15 2.45 10.47
N ALA A 272 -8.23 3.54 9.69
CA ALA A 272 -7.17 3.92 8.76
C ALA A 272 -5.83 4.17 9.48
N GLY A 273 -5.88 4.81 10.67
CA GLY A 273 -4.70 5.00 11.52
C GLY A 273 -4.04 3.67 11.91
N GLU A 274 -4.84 2.65 12.25
CA GLU A 274 -4.32 1.31 12.56
C GLU A 274 -3.69 0.62 11.33
N VAL A 275 -4.26 0.80 10.14
CA VAL A 275 -3.62 0.30 8.90
C VAL A 275 -2.24 0.92 8.72
N ILE A 276 -2.12 2.27 8.79
CA ILE A 276 -0.84 2.99 8.61
C ILE A 276 0.17 2.57 9.69
N ARG A 277 -0.27 2.42 10.93
CA ARG A 277 0.56 1.98 12.04
C ARG A 277 1.19 0.61 11.78
N ASN A 278 0.41 -0.36 11.32
CA ASN A 278 0.90 -1.71 11.05
C ASN A 278 1.75 -1.79 9.76
N LEU A 279 1.47 -0.96 8.75
CA LEU A 279 2.37 -0.79 7.61
C LEU A 279 3.75 -0.26 8.05
N ALA A 280 3.79 0.70 8.99
CA ALA A 280 5.05 1.21 9.54
C ALA A 280 5.85 0.12 10.28
N VAL A 281 5.20 -0.83 10.97
CA VAL A 281 5.85 -2.01 11.55
C VAL A 281 6.53 -2.84 10.46
N ILE A 282 5.77 -3.25 9.43
CA ILE A 282 6.27 -4.12 8.34
C ILE A 282 7.48 -3.49 7.64
N TYR A 283 7.39 -2.20 7.29
CA TYR A 283 8.45 -1.56 6.53
C TYR A 283 9.63 -1.13 7.39
N SER A 284 9.44 -0.90 8.70
CA SER A 284 10.56 -0.77 9.66
C SER A 284 11.38 -2.08 9.74
N GLN A 285 10.71 -3.22 9.85
CA GLN A 285 11.35 -4.54 9.81
C GLN A 285 12.15 -4.72 8.51
N ALA A 286 11.56 -4.37 7.37
CA ALA A 286 12.22 -4.51 6.07
C ALA A 286 13.50 -3.66 5.98
N VAL A 287 13.43 -2.38 6.32
CA VAL A 287 14.56 -1.45 6.24
C VAL A 287 15.73 -1.88 7.15
N ILE A 288 15.43 -2.25 8.40
CA ILE A 288 16.45 -2.72 9.36
C ILE A 288 17.11 -4.02 8.85
N ARG A 289 16.27 -4.97 8.36
CA ARG A 289 16.78 -6.25 7.84
C ARG A 289 17.80 -6.07 6.73
N TYR A 290 17.51 -5.17 5.77
CA TYR A 290 18.40 -5.01 4.62
C TYR A 290 19.67 -4.22 4.96
N ALA A 291 19.64 -3.32 5.91
CA ALA A 291 20.85 -2.73 6.48
C ALA A 291 21.73 -3.80 7.18
N THR A 292 21.10 -4.77 7.87
CA THR A 292 21.81 -5.89 8.52
C THR A 292 22.42 -6.83 7.47
N LYS A 293 21.65 -7.20 6.44
CA LYS A 293 22.14 -8.07 5.35
C LYS A 293 23.33 -7.45 4.63
N MET A 294 23.21 -6.18 4.24
CA MET A 294 24.30 -5.43 3.63
C MET A 294 25.58 -5.46 4.49
N THR A 295 25.46 -5.32 5.81
CA THR A 295 26.60 -5.43 6.75
C THR A 295 27.20 -6.84 6.73
N SER A 296 26.37 -7.89 6.71
CA SER A 296 26.83 -9.30 6.66
C SER A 296 27.58 -9.59 5.37
N ASP A 297 27.02 -9.20 4.21
CA ASP A 297 27.64 -9.43 2.90
C ASP A 297 29.03 -8.77 2.80
N LEU A 298 29.12 -7.52 3.28
CA LEU A 298 30.42 -6.81 3.31
C LEU A 298 31.44 -7.49 4.24
N ALA A 299 30.98 -8.08 5.35
CA ALA A 299 31.87 -8.86 6.25
C ALA A 299 32.37 -10.14 5.58
N GLU A 300 31.59 -10.72 4.66
CA GLU A 300 31.94 -11.87 3.85
C GLU A 300 32.76 -11.49 2.60
N GLY A 301 32.90 -10.20 2.31
CA GLY A 301 33.61 -9.66 1.15
C GLY A 301 32.77 -9.66 -0.14
N ASP A 302 31.47 -9.92 -0.03
CA ASP A 302 30.54 -9.91 -1.16
C ASP A 302 29.92 -8.51 -1.35
N THR A 303 30.63 -7.69 -2.12
CA THR A 303 30.19 -6.32 -2.40
C THR A 303 29.03 -6.24 -3.37
N GLU A 304 28.84 -7.25 -4.22
CA GLU A 304 27.70 -7.33 -5.14
C GLU A 304 26.41 -7.64 -4.39
N ALA A 305 26.39 -8.67 -3.56
CA ALA A 305 25.26 -8.98 -2.69
C ALA A 305 24.91 -7.79 -1.78
N ALA A 306 25.92 -7.11 -1.21
CA ALA A 306 25.70 -5.91 -0.40
C ALA A 306 25.00 -4.79 -1.21
N ARG A 307 25.36 -4.63 -2.50
CA ARG A 307 24.73 -3.64 -3.39
C ARG A 307 23.29 -4.02 -3.70
N VAL A 308 23.01 -5.28 -3.96
CA VAL A 308 21.65 -5.81 -4.15
C VAL A 308 20.80 -5.56 -2.90
N HIS A 309 21.30 -5.88 -1.70
CA HIS A 309 20.57 -5.64 -0.45
C HIS A 309 20.41 -4.15 -0.12
N GLN A 310 21.34 -3.27 -0.56
CA GLN A 310 21.17 -1.83 -0.46
C GLN A 310 19.97 -1.36 -1.31
N ALA A 311 19.85 -1.88 -2.53
CA ALA A 311 18.73 -1.56 -3.43
C ALA A 311 17.38 -2.04 -2.87
N GLU A 312 17.34 -3.26 -2.30
CA GLU A 312 16.13 -3.74 -1.61
C GLU A 312 15.76 -2.83 -0.43
N GLY A 313 16.75 -2.49 0.40
CA GLY A 313 16.56 -1.57 1.53
C GLY A 313 16.03 -0.22 1.08
N LEU A 314 16.58 0.35 0.00
CA LEU A 314 16.11 1.62 -0.57
C LEU A 314 14.66 1.53 -1.03
N ALA A 315 14.29 0.50 -1.77
CA ALA A 315 12.92 0.37 -2.28
C ALA A 315 11.90 0.21 -1.14
N PHE A 316 12.22 -0.55 -0.09
CA PHE A 316 11.38 -0.63 1.11
C PHE A 316 11.35 0.67 1.91
N TRP A 317 12.47 1.36 1.99
CA TRP A 317 12.54 2.66 2.65
C TRP A 317 11.60 3.68 2.01
N ARG A 318 11.56 3.73 0.69
CA ARG A 318 10.70 4.67 -0.05
C ARG A 318 9.21 4.51 0.24
N VAL A 319 8.76 3.38 0.78
CA VAL A 319 7.36 3.19 1.20
C VAL A 319 7.00 4.11 2.36
N ILE A 320 7.90 4.22 3.35
CA ILE A 320 7.65 4.98 4.59
C ILE A 320 8.47 6.28 4.69
N GLU A 321 9.38 6.52 3.76
CA GLU A 321 10.25 7.72 3.77
C GLU A 321 9.46 9.02 3.88
N PRO A 322 8.35 9.26 3.14
CA PRO A 322 7.57 10.48 3.28
C PRO A 322 6.99 10.64 4.70
N ILE A 323 6.51 9.54 5.29
CA ILE A 323 5.92 9.56 6.65
C ILE A 323 6.99 9.85 7.70
N VAL A 324 8.16 9.22 7.59
CA VAL A 324 9.28 9.48 8.52
C VAL A 324 9.80 10.90 8.35
N GLY A 325 9.87 11.40 7.12
CA GLY A 325 10.32 12.76 6.81
C GLY A 325 9.45 13.84 7.43
N ASP A 326 8.15 13.61 7.51
CA ASP A 326 7.19 14.49 8.18
C ASP A 326 7.36 14.49 9.71
N VAL A 327 7.84 13.38 10.29
CA VAL A 327 8.07 13.25 11.74
C VAL A 327 9.46 13.74 12.13
N ASP A 328 10.50 13.29 11.43
CA ASP A 328 11.90 13.64 11.73
C ASP A 328 12.81 13.60 10.50
N LYS A 329 13.11 14.77 9.97
CA LYS A 329 14.03 14.93 8.84
C LYS A 329 15.44 14.37 9.10
N ALA A 330 15.94 14.44 10.33
CA ALA A 330 17.28 13.91 10.64
C ALA A 330 17.34 12.40 10.50
N SER A 331 16.29 11.70 10.88
CA SER A 331 16.12 10.26 10.64
C SER A 331 16.15 9.93 9.16
N THR A 332 15.44 10.70 8.36
CA THR A 332 15.41 10.54 6.90
C THR A 332 16.79 10.72 6.27
N ASP A 333 17.50 11.78 6.65
CA ASP A 333 18.85 12.07 6.15
C ASP A 333 19.84 10.94 6.54
N ALA A 334 19.70 10.39 7.75
CA ALA A 334 20.54 9.29 8.23
C ALA A 334 20.30 7.99 7.41
N ILE A 335 19.05 7.60 7.19
CA ILE A 335 18.71 6.39 6.42
C ILE A 335 19.11 6.57 4.94
N ASN A 336 18.86 7.73 4.35
CA ASN A 336 19.25 8.04 2.97
C ASN A 336 20.78 7.98 2.78
N THR A 337 21.57 8.38 3.78
CA THR A 337 23.03 8.23 3.73
C THR A 337 23.46 6.76 3.61
N VAL A 338 22.70 5.83 4.14
CA VAL A 338 22.97 4.39 4.10
C VAL A 338 22.43 3.74 2.82
N LEU A 339 21.17 4.06 2.43
CA LEU A 339 20.46 3.27 1.43
C LEU A 339 20.47 3.87 0.02
N GLN A 340 20.70 5.18 -0.17
CA GLN A 340 20.74 5.77 -1.50
C GLN A 340 21.87 5.17 -2.36
N LEU A 341 21.54 4.76 -3.60
CA LEU A 341 22.49 4.14 -4.51
C LEU A 341 23.63 5.06 -4.99
N SER A 342 23.51 6.37 -4.79
CA SER A 342 24.62 7.31 -4.99
C SER A 342 25.79 7.08 -4.02
N ASN A 343 25.56 6.35 -2.93
CA ASN A 343 26.56 5.97 -1.94
C ASN A 343 26.95 4.49 -2.10
N PRO A 344 28.20 4.12 -1.83
CA PRO A 344 28.58 2.71 -1.78
C PRO A 344 27.95 2.04 -0.54
N PRO A 345 27.68 0.73 -0.59
CA PRO A 345 27.27 -0.05 0.58
C PRO A 345 28.25 0.14 1.73
N LYS A 346 27.72 0.28 2.96
CA LYS A 346 28.54 0.54 4.16
C LYS A 346 28.17 -0.43 5.28
N SER A 347 29.17 -1.06 5.86
CA SER A 347 29.04 -1.98 6.99
C SER A 347 28.80 -1.25 8.32
N GLY A 348 28.13 -1.91 9.26
CA GLY A 348 27.93 -1.45 10.63
C GLY A 348 26.90 -0.32 10.76
N THR A 349 25.93 -0.24 9.82
CA THR A 349 24.92 0.82 9.78
C THR A 349 23.55 0.37 10.27
N GLU A 350 23.36 -0.91 10.56
CA GLU A 350 22.08 -1.50 10.96
C GLU A 350 21.49 -0.89 12.24
N GLU A 351 22.35 -0.60 13.23
CA GLU A 351 21.90 0.04 14.48
C GLU A 351 21.57 1.53 14.27
N ASP A 352 22.29 2.22 13.39
CA ASP A 352 22.00 3.62 13.04
C ASP A 352 20.68 3.71 12.28
N VAL A 353 20.41 2.79 11.34
CA VAL A 353 19.13 2.67 10.63
C VAL A 353 18.00 2.35 11.61
N ARG A 354 18.22 1.40 12.53
CA ARG A 354 17.22 1.05 13.54
C ARG A 354 16.85 2.26 14.39
N LYS A 355 17.84 2.99 14.92
CA LYS A 355 17.60 4.21 15.70
C LYS A 355 16.91 5.30 14.89
N ALA A 356 17.19 5.39 13.59
CA ALA A 356 16.59 6.38 12.73
C ALA A 356 15.11 6.10 12.41
N VAL A 357 14.61 4.88 12.55
CA VAL A 357 13.17 4.58 12.40
C VAL A 357 12.39 4.70 13.72
N GLU A 358 13.05 4.74 14.89
CA GLU A 358 12.39 4.81 16.21
C GLU A 358 11.48 6.06 16.40
N PRO A 359 11.78 7.26 15.86
CA PRO A 359 10.86 8.38 15.94
C PRO A 359 9.48 8.11 15.36
N ILE A 360 9.37 7.34 14.25
CA ILE A 360 8.06 6.96 13.71
C ILE A 360 7.33 5.99 14.64
N TRP A 361 8.05 5.05 15.29
CA TRP A 361 7.44 4.16 16.25
C TRP A 361 6.83 4.94 17.42
N THR A 362 7.57 5.93 17.95
CA THR A 362 7.09 6.79 19.03
C THR A 362 5.87 7.61 18.58
N SER A 363 5.85 8.13 17.36
CA SER A 363 4.75 8.96 16.85
C SER A 363 3.47 8.16 16.60
N LEU A 364 3.60 6.88 16.26
CA LEU A 364 2.49 5.96 15.97
C LEU A 364 2.16 5.02 17.14
N ASP A 365 2.76 5.23 18.32
CA ASP A 365 2.60 4.37 19.50
C ASP A 365 2.94 2.88 19.22
N ILE A 366 3.99 2.65 18.43
CA ILE A 366 4.53 1.34 18.12
C ILE A 366 5.60 0.99 19.15
N SER A 367 5.49 -0.17 19.78
CA SER A 367 6.49 -0.68 20.70
C SER A 367 7.60 -1.46 19.96
N ALA A 368 8.77 -1.53 20.54
CA ALA A 368 9.86 -2.37 20.01
C ALA A 368 9.50 -3.87 20.01
N GLU A 369 8.57 -4.32 20.88
CA GLU A 369 8.07 -5.69 20.91
C GLU A 369 7.22 -6.01 19.67
N GLU A 370 6.40 -5.08 19.21
CA GLU A 370 5.59 -5.23 17.98
C GLU A 370 6.45 -5.30 16.73
N VAL A 371 7.57 -4.56 16.70
CA VAL A 371 8.55 -4.68 15.60
C VAL A 371 9.30 -6.01 15.69
N GLY A 372 9.51 -6.54 16.89
CA GLY A 372 10.20 -7.80 17.14
C GLY A 372 11.72 -7.68 17.00
N THR A 373 12.35 -8.83 16.90
CA THR A 373 13.82 -8.93 16.79
C THR A 373 14.18 -9.80 15.60
N LEU A 374 15.08 -9.31 14.73
CA LEU A 374 15.60 -10.04 13.58
C LEU A 374 16.33 -11.32 14.06
N GLN A 375 15.96 -12.47 13.46
CA GLN A 375 16.45 -13.79 13.82
C GLN A 375 17.68 -14.20 12.99
#